data_c5477143ccd34481d2d44cad330f5bf7
#
_entry.id   c5477143ccd34481d2d44cad330f5bf7
#
_cell.length_a   1.000
_cell.length_b   1.000
_cell.length_c   1.000
_cell.angle_alpha   90.00
_cell.angle_beta   90.00
_cell.angle_gamma   90.00
#
_symmetry.space_group_name_H-M   'P 1'
#
loop_
_entity.id
_entity.type
_entity.pdbx_description
1 polymer ?
#
loop_
_entity_poly.entity_id
_entity_poly.type
_entity_poly.pdbx_seq_one_letter_code
_entity_poly.pdbx_strand_id
1 'polypeptide(L)'
;GLRTQTFYETRHYFRCHVNPTGQGASTPIDPVVVEVTGGQIESLSAIAPSDIELGSEFALLIKAEDRWGNPAEKYRGSVEISAPGLILPDGNSIEFGEEESGVCRITGAVFTEAGATRISAEDNFNRITTTSNQIRISQELPALKLFWGDPHSGQVADPAKIGNYFDYAHEVSGLDFAGYQRNDSAHSTDAYEIQQIEEKKYYAPGTFVPLPGFEWSGDLAAGGHHNVYF
;
A
#
# COMPACT_ATOMS: atom_id res chain seq x y z
N GLY A 1 -29.99 1.97 -8.24
CA GLY A 1 -28.76 1.96 -9.01
C GLY A 1 -27.73 1.01 -8.41
N LEU A 2 -26.85 0.52 -9.23
CA LEU A 2 -25.68 -0.24 -8.77
C LEU A 2 -24.67 0.74 -8.17
N ARG A 3 -23.96 0.31 -7.14
CA ARG A 3 -22.77 1.01 -6.63
C ARG A 3 -21.55 0.16 -6.97
N THR A 4 -20.45 0.80 -7.29
CA THR A 4 -19.14 0.15 -7.34
C THR A 4 -18.68 -0.22 -5.93
N GLN A 5 -17.69 -1.06 -5.84
CA GLN A 5 -16.96 -1.28 -4.59
C GLN A 5 -16.30 0.03 -4.09
N THR A 6 -15.84 0.03 -2.86
CA THR A 6 -15.19 1.19 -2.24
C THR A 6 -13.67 1.17 -2.36
N PHE A 7 -13.10 0.10 -2.87
CA PHE A 7 -11.65 -0.06 -3.06
C PHE A 7 -11.24 0.32 -4.46
N TYR A 8 -10.10 0.99 -4.56
CA TYR A 8 -9.40 1.27 -5.80
C TYR A 8 -9.13 -0.03 -6.59
N GLU A 9 -9.48 -0.03 -7.87
CA GLU A 9 -9.21 -1.15 -8.76
C GLU A 9 -9.19 -0.67 -10.21
N THR A 10 -8.06 -0.85 -10.89
CA THR A 10 -7.89 -0.43 -12.28
C THR A 10 -8.75 -1.20 -13.27
N ARG A 11 -9.22 -2.39 -12.92
CA ARG A 11 -10.02 -3.25 -13.80
C ARG A 11 -11.05 -4.04 -13.02
N HIS A 12 -12.14 -3.43 -12.67
CA HIS A 12 -13.28 -4.10 -12.04
C HIS A 12 -14.19 -4.74 -13.09
N TYR A 13 -14.48 -6.03 -12.95
CA TYR A 13 -15.25 -6.82 -13.90
C TYR A 13 -16.69 -7.03 -13.45
N PHE A 14 -17.65 -6.46 -14.18
CA PHE A 14 -19.06 -6.86 -14.05
C PHE A 14 -19.32 -8.06 -14.92
N ARG A 15 -19.34 -9.24 -14.32
CA ARG A 15 -19.64 -10.51 -15.01
C ARG A 15 -21.14 -10.67 -15.16
N CYS A 16 -21.59 -10.78 -16.39
CA CYS A 16 -23.00 -10.97 -16.71
C CYS A 16 -23.25 -12.38 -17.28
N HIS A 17 -24.33 -12.98 -16.86
CA HIS A 17 -24.81 -14.26 -17.38
C HIS A 17 -26.23 -14.07 -17.91
N VAL A 18 -26.47 -14.53 -19.13
CA VAL A 18 -27.78 -14.40 -19.79
C VAL A 18 -28.42 -15.76 -19.96
N ASN A 19 -29.69 -15.84 -19.61
CA ASN A 19 -30.52 -16.99 -19.88
C ASN A 19 -31.75 -16.53 -20.69
N PRO A 20 -31.68 -16.50 -22.03
CA PRO A 20 -32.76 -15.96 -22.89
C PRO A 20 -34.05 -16.75 -22.79
N THR A 21 -34.00 -18.02 -22.42
CA THR A 21 -35.17 -18.91 -22.38
C THR A 21 -35.79 -18.98 -21.00
N GLY A 22 -35.11 -18.50 -19.95
CA GLY A 22 -35.51 -18.68 -18.56
C GLY A 22 -35.43 -20.14 -18.07
N GLN A 23 -34.87 -21.05 -18.88
CA GLN A 23 -34.75 -22.49 -18.57
C GLN A 23 -33.30 -22.93 -18.87
N GLY A 24 -32.77 -23.82 -18.04
CA GLY A 24 -31.41 -24.35 -18.20
C GLY A 24 -30.32 -23.45 -17.66
N ALA A 25 -29.09 -23.66 -18.12
CA ALA A 25 -27.92 -22.92 -17.68
C ALA A 25 -27.84 -21.52 -18.29
N SER A 26 -27.34 -20.56 -17.54
CA SER A 26 -26.99 -19.22 -18.04
C SER A 26 -25.70 -19.26 -18.83
N THR A 27 -25.64 -18.49 -19.89
CA THR A 27 -24.40 -18.32 -20.71
C THR A 27 -23.69 -17.06 -20.29
N PRO A 28 -22.37 -17.09 -20.00
CA PRO A 28 -21.61 -15.90 -19.75
C PRO A 28 -21.51 -15.06 -21.03
N ILE A 29 -21.59 -13.76 -20.88
CA ILE A 29 -21.28 -12.79 -21.96
C ILE A 29 -20.00 -12.02 -21.56
N ASP A 30 -19.43 -11.31 -22.50
CA ASP A 30 -18.23 -10.51 -22.25
C ASP A 30 -18.46 -9.56 -21.08
N PRO A 31 -17.56 -9.54 -20.08
CA PRO A 31 -17.72 -8.68 -18.92
C PRO A 31 -17.56 -7.21 -19.27
N VAL A 32 -18.35 -6.37 -18.65
CA VAL A 32 -18.08 -4.92 -18.66
C VAL A 32 -16.96 -4.64 -17.68
N VAL A 33 -15.91 -3.98 -18.16
CA VAL A 33 -14.77 -3.57 -17.35
C VAL A 33 -14.89 -2.09 -17.05
N VAL A 34 -14.77 -1.72 -15.78
CA VAL A 34 -14.74 -0.33 -15.33
C VAL A 34 -13.52 -0.12 -14.43
N GLU A 35 -13.03 1.09 -14.41
CA GLU A 35 -12.03 1.54 -13.45
C GLU A 35 -12.73 2.10 -12.21
N VAL A 36 -12.26 1.70 -11.03
CA VAL A 36 -12.68 2.27 -9.74
C VAL A 36 -11.51 3.09 -9.22
N THR A 37 -11.63 4.40 -9.28
CA THR A 37 -10.61 5.35 -8.83
C THR A 37 -10.91 5.84 -7.42
N GLY A 38 -9.90 6.41 -6.76
CA GLY A 38 -10.09 7.10 -5.49
C GLY A 38 -11.07 8.27 -5.60
N GLY A 39 -11.74 8.56 -4.50
CA GLY A 39 -12.69 9.65 -4.37
C GLY A 39 -12.02 11.02 -4.16
N GLN A 40 -12.80 11.98 -3.67
CA GLN A 40 -12.26 13.27 -3.22
C GLN A 40 -11.45 13.06 -1.94
N ILE A 41 -10.45 13.92 -1.74
CA ILE A 41 -9.64 13.90 -0.51
C ILE A 41 -10.53 14.15 0.72
N GLU A 42 -10.35 13.31 1.74
CA GLU A 42 -10.94 13.50 3.07
C GLU A 42 -9.86 13.48 4.18
N SER A 43 -8.71 12.87 3.92
CA SER A 43 -7.61 12.80 4.87
C SER A 43 -6.24 12.82 4.20
N LEU A 44 -5.21 13.07 5.00
CA LEU A 44 -3.81 12.88 4.66
C LEU A 44 -3.24 11.76 5.53
N SER A 45 -2.29 11.00 4.99
CA SER A 45 -1.44 10.10 5.75
C SER A 45 0.02 10.50 5.57
N ALA A 46 0.80 10.45 6.66
CA ALA A 46 2.23 10.69 6.65
C ALA A 46 2.94 9.46 7.25
N ILE A 47 3.84 8.84 6.51
CA ILE A 47 4.48 7.58 6.89
C ILE A 47 5.99 7.72 6.75
N ALA A 48 6.73 7.43 7.82
CA ALA A 48 8.18 7.45 7.86
C ALA A 48 8.72 6.25 8.63
N PRO A 49 10.00 5.87 8.48
CA PRO A 49 10.62 4.85 9.32
C PRO A 49 10.48 5.21 10.81
N SER A 50 10.18 4.23 11.64
CA SER A 50 10.00 4.46 13.09
C SER A 50 11.31 4.65 13.84
N ASP A 51 12.43 4.17 13.28
CA ASP A 51 13.77 4.31 13.83
C ASP A 51 14.72 4.89 12.78
N ILE A 52 15.24 6.09 13.05
CA ILE A 52 16.12 6.84 12.15
C ILE A 52 17.42 7.16 12.86
N GLU A 53 18.54 6.94 12.18
CA GLU A 53 19.84 7.40 12.64
C GLU A 53 20.00 8.89 12.36
N LEU A 54 20.49 9.63 13.35
CA LEU A 54 20.67 11.07 13.23
C LEU A 54 21.61 11.43 12.07
N GLY A 55 21.15 12.32 11.20
CA GLY A 55 21.87 12.74 10.02
C GLY A 55 21.80 11.79 8.82
N SER A 56 21.17 10.63 8.95
CA SER A 56 20.95 9.72 7.82
C SER A 56 19.74 10.13 7.01
N GLU A 57 19.81 9.90 5.70
CA GLU A 57 18.69 10.10 4.78
C GLU A 57 17.60 9.03 4.96
N PHE A 58 16.36 9.45 4.86
CA PHE A 58 15.21 8.55 4.85
C PHE A 58 14.15 8.98 3.82
N ALA A 59 13.21 8.09 3.54
CA ALA A 59 12.05 8.40 2.71
C ALA A 59 10.83 8.70 3.60
N LEU A 60 10.09 9.76 3.22
CA LEU A 60 8.80 10.14 3.80
C LEU A 60 7.73 9.98 2.73
N LEU A 61 6.66 9.27 3.05
CA LEU A 61 5.48 9.13 2.20
C LEU A 61 4.37 10.03 2.69
N ILE A 62 3.82 10.86 1.81
CA ILE A 62 2.60 11.63 2.03
C ILE A 62 1.54 11.14 1.06
N LYS A 63 0.40 10.75 1.59
CA LYS A 63 -0.72 10.23 0.81
C LYS A 63 -1.97 11.05 1.08
N ALA A 64 -2.60 11.54 0.02
CA ALA A 64 -3.93 12.10 0.02
C ALA A 64 -4.93 10.95 -0.15
N GLU A 65 -5.87 10.83 0.77
CA GLU A 65 -6.78 9.69 0.85
C GLU A 65 -8.24 10.13 0.77
N ASP A 66 -9.05 9.30 0.09
CA ASP A 66 -10.49 9.40 0.20
C ASP A 66 -10.98 8.81 1.54
N ARG A 67 -12.28 8.88 1.79
CA ARG A 67 -12.91 8.34 3.01
C ARG A 67 -12.71 6.83 3.24
N TRP A 68 -12.19 6.10 2.25
CA TRP A 68 -11.96 4.67 2.29
C TRP A 68 -10.47 4.31 2.35
N GLY A 69 -9.60 5.32 2.38
CA GLY A 69 -8.15 5.14 2.39
C GLY A 69 -7.54 4.87 1.02
N ASN A 70 -8.31 5.03 -0.07
CA ASN A 70 -7.73 4.96 -1.41
C ASN A 70 -6.97 6.24 -1.73
N PRO A 71 -5.92 6.19 -2.58
CA PRO A 71 -5.29 7.39 -3.10
C PRO A 71 -6.31 8.32 -3.77
N ALA A 72 -6.36 9.57 -3.36
CA ALA A 72 -7.18 10.59 -3.99
C ALA A 72 -6.47 11.11 -5.25
N GLU A 73 -6.44 10.32 -6.32
CA GLU A 73 -5.62 10.52 -7.53
C GLU A 73 -5.86 11.87 -8.22
N LYS A 74 -7.06 12.44 -8.05
CA LYS A 74 -7.43 13.74 -8.62
C LYS A 74 -7.16 14.91 -7.68
N TYR A 75 -6.62 14.65 -6.51
CA TYR A 75 -6.24 15.71 -5.60
C TYR A 75 -5.14 16.57 -6.23
N ARG A 76 -5.33 17.89 -6.13
CA ARG A 76 -4.39 18.93 -6.56
C ARG A 76 -4.35 19.96 -5.46
N GLY A 77 -3.25 20.00 -4.73
CA GLY A 77 -3.12 20.90 -3.60
C GLY A 77 -1.70 20.92 -3.06
N SER A 78 -1.44 21.87 -2.19
CA SER A 78 -0.17 22.04 -1.52
C SER A 78 -0.25 21.53 -0.09
N VAL A 79 0.73 20.74 0.32
CA VAL A 79 0.83 20.19 1.68
C VAL A 79 2.12 20.68 2.31
N GLU A 80 1.99 21.39 3.44
CA GLU A 80 3.11 21.82 4.27
C GLU A 80 3.52 20.70 5.23
N ILE A 81 4.83 20.45 5.32
CA ILE A 81 5.41 19.38 6.14
C ILE A 81 6.35 20.01 7.16
N SER A 82 6.22 19.62 8.42
CA SER A 82 7.04 20.15 9.49
C SER A 82 7.30 19.13 10.61
N ALA A 83 8.49 19.20 11.18
CA ALA A 83 8.85 18.58 12.46
C ALA A 83 10.11 19.26 13.01
N PRO A 84 10.35 19.22 14.33
CA PRO A 84 11.62 19.71 14.90
C PRO A 84 12.83 19.02 14.26
N GLY A 85 13.79 19.79 13.79
CA GLY A 85 15.03 19.29 13.19
C GLY A 85 14.88 18.58 11.84
N LEU A 86 13.70 18.57 11.22
CA LEU A 86 13.49 17.98 9.90
C LEU A 86 13.98 18.94 8.80
N ILE A 87 14.76 18.39 7.86
CA ILE A 87 15.18 19.05 6.63
C ILE A 87 14.70 18.20 5.44
N LEU A 88 14.00 18.81 4.51
CA LEU A 88 13.56 18.21 3.26
C LEU A 88 14.35 18.81 2.09
N PRO A 89 14.67 18.02 1.04
CA PRO A 89 15.56 18.47 -0.04
C PRO A 89 15.01 19.66 -0.84
N ASP A 90 13.70 19.68 -1.09
CA ASP A 90 13.05 20.68 -1.95
C ASP A 90 12.20 21.70 -1.17
N GLY A 91 12.46 21.84 0.15
CA GLY A 91 11.69 22.70 1.03
C GLY A 91 10.52 22.00 1.71
N ASN A 92 9.77 22.75 2.50
CA ASN A 92 8.78 22.20 3.42
C ASN A 92 7.36 22.08 2.81
N SER A 93 7.19 22.37 1.54
CA SER A 93 5.90 22.29 0.85
C SER A 93 6.01 21.38 -0.37
N ILE A 94 5.05 20.49 -0.53
CA ILE A 94 4.92 19.64 -1.71
C ILE A 94 3.63 19.97 -2.45
N GLU A 95 3.70 19.96 -3.78
CA GLU A 95 2.56 20.15 -4.65
C GLU A 95 2.11 18.80 -5.22
N PHE A 96 0.81 18.49 -5.06
CA PHE A 96 0.22 17.30 -5.70
C PHE A 96 -0.26 17.65 -7.11
N GLY A 97 0.45 17.17 -8.11
CA GLY A 97 0.14 17.24 -9.53
C GLY A 97 -0.50 15.96 -10.09
N GLU A 98 -0.48 15.82 -11.40
CA GLU A 98 -0.99 14.61 -12.07
C GLU A 98 -0.08 13.40 -11.85
N GLU A 99 1.23 13.65 -11.75
CA GLU A 99 2.24 12.59 -11.62
C GLU A 99 2.16 11.90 -10.25
N GLU A 100 1.87 12.65 -9.18
CA GLU A 100 1.77 12.11 -7.82
C GLU A 100 0.56 11.19 -7.64
N SER A 101 -0.51 11.39 -8.39
CA SER A 101 -1.72 10.54 -8.31
C SER A 101 -2.19 10.28 -6.88
N GLY A 102 -2.11 11.32 -6.02
CA GLY A 102 -2.49 11.25 -4.61
C GLY A 102 -1.44 10.64 -3.68
N VAL A 103 -0.24 10.29 -4.17
CA VAL A 103 0.85 9.74 -3.36
C VAL A 103 2.18 10.41 -3.71
N CYS A 104 2.84 11.01 -2.74
CA CYS A 104 4.14 11.64 -2.92
C CYS A 104 5.17 11.00 -2.00
N ARG A 105 6.26 10.48 -2.58
CA ARG A 105 7.42 9.95 -1.84
C ARG A 105 8.57 10.95 -1.91
N ILE A 106 8.96 11.48 -0.76
CA ILE A 106 10.08 12.41 -0.59
C ILE A 106 11.28 11.60 -0.15
N THR A 107 12.33 11.56 -0.95
CA THR A 107 13.60 10.90 -0.61
C THR A 107 14.64 11.95 -0.19
N GLY A 108 15.59 11.57 0.66
CA GLY A 108 16.62 12.48 1.14
C GLY A 108 16.21 13.40 2.28
N ALA A 109 15.11 13.08 2.97
CA ALA A 109 14.75 13.74 4.22
C ALA A 109 15.78 13.41 5.31
N VAL A 110 16.13 14.37 6.16
CA VAL A 110 17.15 14.22 7.22
C VAL A 110 16.66 14.86 8.51
N PHE A 111 16.92 14.22 9.66
CA PHE A 111 16.78 14.86 10.97
C PHE A 111 18.15 15.34 11.51
N THR A 112 18.17 16.56 12.02
CA THR A 112 19.37 17.19 12.62
C THR A 112 19.35 17.20 14.14
N GLU A 113 18.26 16.76 14.75
CA GLU A 113 18.07 16.72 16.21
C GLU A 113 17.65 15.32 16.66
N ALA A 114 18.33 14.77 17.68
CA ALA A 114 17.96 13.50 18.26
C ALA A 114 16.74 13.65 19.19
N GLY A 115 15.91 12.61 19.27
CA GLY A 115 14.74 12.61 20.13
C GLY A 115 13.60 11.76 19.60
N ALA A 116 12.41 11.98 20.14
CA ALA A 116 11.19 11.35 19.66
C ALA A 116 10.23 12.41 19.12
N THR A 117 9.75 12.23 17.88
CA THR A 117 8.90 13.22 17.21
C THR A 117 7.85 12.56 16.33
N ARG A 118 7.00 13.38 15.72
CA ARG A 118 6.10 13.06 14.61
C ARG A 118 6.23 14.16 13.57
N ILE A 119 6.09 13.81 12.32
CA ILE A 119 6.03 14.77 11.21
C ILE A 119 4.57 15.21 11.05
N SER A 120 4.32 16.50 11.04
CA SER A 120 3.03 17.08 10.69
C SER A 120 2.95 17.31 9.19
N ALA A 121 1.80 17.03 8.59
CA ALA A 121 1.48 17.37 7.21
C ALA A 121 0.12 18.09 7.17
N GLU A 122 0.05 19.26 6.51
CA GLU A 122 -1.08 20.16 6.55
C GLU A 122 -1.45 20.69 5.17
N ASP A 123 -2.69 20.43 4.76
CA ASP A 123 -3.33 21.13 3.64
C ASP A 123 -4.18 22.27 4.20
N ASN A 124 -3.65 23.47 4.14
CA ASN A 124 -4.30 24.66 4.69
C ASN A 124 -5.56 25.05 3.92
N PHE A 125 -5.64 24.76 2.62
CA PHE A 125 -6.79 25.08 1.79
C PHE A 125 -8.01 24.22 2.13
N ASN A 126 -7.82 22.90 2.21
CA ASN A 126 -8.88 21.97 2.58
C ASN A 126 -9.04 21.80 4.09
N ARG A 127 -8.15 22.40 4.89
CA ARG A 127 -8.10 22.30 6.36
C ARG A 127 -7.96 20.86 6.84
N ILE A 128 -7.11 20.10 6.17
CA ILE A 128 -6.79 18.71 6.51
C ILE A 128 -5.42 18.71 7.15
N THR A 129 -5.31 18.07 8.31
CA THR A 129 -4.04 17.91 9.02
C THR A 129 -3.85 16.47 9.43
N THR A 130 -2.60 16.00 9.44
CA THR A 130 -2.24 14.69 9.97
C THR A 130 -0.89 14.73 10.65
N THR A 131 -0.58 13.67 11.41
CA THR A 131 0.77 13.43 11.91
C THR A 131 1.21 12.02 11.58
N SER A 132 2.51 11.84 11.34
CA SER A 132 3.09 10.53 11.06
C SER A 132 2.99 9.56 12.25
N ASN A 133 3.37 8.30 12.02
CA ASN A 133 3.77 7.40 13.09
C ASN A 133 4.84 8.05 13.99
N GLN A 134 5.00 7.53 15.21
CA GLN A 134 6.07 7.95 16.13
C GLN A 134 7.43 7.60 15.53
N ILE A 135 8.35 8.56 15.55
CA ILE A 135 9.72 8.43 15.05
C ILE A 135 10.68 8.58 16.22
N ARG A 136 11.62 7.66 16.35
CA ARG A 136 12.76 7.74 17.26
C ARG A 136 14.02 8.05 16.47
N ILE A 137 14.66 9.18 16.78
CA ILE A 137 15.90 9.64 16.16
C ILE A 137 17.03 9.47 17.18
N SER A 138 18.04 8.67 16.87
CA SER A 138 19.13 8.33 17.80
C SER A 138 20.49 8.40 17.10
N GLN A 139 21.56 8.59 17.86
CA GLN A 139 22.94 8.62 17.35
C GLN A 139 23.33 7.29 16.69
N GLU A 140 22.82 6.19 17.23
CA GLU A 140 22.99 4.85 16.71
C GLU A 140 21.62 4.16 16.67
N LEU A 141 21.38 3.38 15.61
CA LEU A 141 20.14 2.61 15.51
C LEU A 141 20.05 1.55 16.62
N PRO A 142 18.87 1.35 17.19
CA PRO A 142 18.67 0.30 18.19
C PRO A 142 18.86 -1.10 17.59
N ALA A 143 19.26 -2.06 18.42
CA ALA A 143 19.42 -3.46 17.99
C ALA A 143 18.08 -4.06 17.47
N LEU A 144 16.96 -3.62 18.04
CA LEU A 144 15.62 -3.97 17.59
C LEU A 144 14.94 -2.71 17.04
N LYS A 145 14.54 -2.76 15.79
CA LYS A 145 13.80 -1.70 15.09
C LYS A 145 12.34 -2.09 14.91
N LEU A 146 11.49 -1.09 14.81
CA LEU A 146 10.08 -1.29 14.52
C LEU A 146 9.84 -1.19 13.00
N PHE A 147 9.19 -2.20 12.46
CA PHE A 147 8.76 -2.26 11.06
C PHE A 147 7.25 -2.41 10.98
N TRP A 148 6.67 -1.86 9.91
CA TRP A 148 5.23 -1.92 9.64
C TRP A 148 4.96 -2.75 8.40
N GLY A 149 4.05 -3.68 8.48
CA GLY A 149 3.72 -4.50 7.33
C GLY A 149 2.45 -5.30 7.48
N ASP A 150 2.03 -5.90 6.39
CA ASP A 150 0.89 -6.81 6.34
C ASP A 150 1.37 -8.23 6.02
N PRO A 151 1.35 -9.16 6.99
CA PRO A 151 1.80 -10.52 6.75
C PRO A 151 0.80 -11.36 5.97
N HIS A 152 -0.46 -10.93 5.81
CA HIS A 152 -1.52 -11.71 5.19
C HIS A 152 -2.42 -10.88 4.31
N SER A 153 -2.04 -10.70 3.05
CA SER A 153 -2.89 -10.06 2.04
C SER A 153 -2.52 -10.50 0.63
N GLY A 154 -3.12 -9.86 -0.36
CA GLY A 154 -2.75 -10.07 -1.76
C GLY A 154 -3.28 -11.36 -2.37
N GLN A 155 -4.54 -11.35 -2.81
CA GLN A 155 -5.09 -12.45 -3.61
C GLN A 155 -5.37 -11.97 -5.04
N VAL A 156 -4.32 -11.62 -5.76
CA VAL A 156 -4.43 -11.19 -7.16
C VAL A 156 -4.87 -12.38 -8.01
N ALA A 157 -5.94 -12.22 -8.78
CA ALA A 157 -6.49 -13.31 -9.58
C ALA A 157 -5.55 -13.76 -10.73
N ASP A 158 -4.78 -12.81 -11.27
CA ASP A 158 -3.81 -13.04 -12.35
C ASP A 158 -2.39 -13.07 -11.78
N PRO A 159 -1.71 -14.24 -11.77
CA PRO A 159 -0.35 -14.34 -11.22
C PRO A 159 0.66 -13.35 -11.84
N ALA A 160 0.49 -13.00 -13.11
CA ALA A 160 1.36 -12.02 -13.78
C ALA A 160 1.29 -10.61 -13.18
N LYS A 161 0.34 -10.37 -12.26
CA LYS A 161 0.14 -9.08 -11.57
C LYS A 161 0.54 -9.10 -10.10
N ILE A 162 1.20 -10.15 -9.63
CA ILE A 162 1.69 -10.22 -8.25
C ILE A 162 2.63 -9.04 -7.96
N GLY A 163 3.45 -8.61 -8.93
CA GLY A 163 4.28 -7.41 -8.80
C GLY A 163 3.49 -6.16 -8.41
N ASN A 164 2.32 -5.94 -8.99
CA ASN A 164 1.48 -4.77 -8.67
C ASN A 164 1.02 -4.75 -7.20
N TYR A 165 0.88 -5.93 -6.58
CA TYR A 165 0.59 -6.02 -5.15
C TYR A 165 1.76 -5.50 -4.32
N PHE A 166 3.00 -5.89 -4.65
CA PHE A 166 4.18 -5.41 -3.94
C PHE A 166 4.45 -3.92 -4.21
N ASP A 167 4.23 -3.45 -5.44
CA ASP A 167 4.27 -2.02 -5.76
C ASP A 167 3.30 -1.23 -4.87
N TYR A 168 2.04 -1.68 -4.78
CA TYR A 168 1.04 -1.01 -3.95
C TYR A 168 1.41 -1.05 -2.46
N ALA A 169 1.86 -2.20 -1.96
CA ALA A 169 2.26 -2.36 -0.57
C ALA A 169 3.40 -1.39 -0.18
N HIS A 170 4.44 -1.29 -1.02
CA HIS A 170 5.59 -0.44 -0.75
C HIS A 170 5.37 1.02 -1.13
N GLU A 171 4.96 1.30 -2.38
CA GLU A 171 4.94 2.67 -2.91
C GLU A 171 3.70 3.47 -2.49
N VAL A 172 2.56 2.78 -2.27
CA VAL A 172 1.29 3.44 -1.95
C VAL A 172 0.92 3.29 -0.48
N SER A 173 1.13 2.11 0.11
CA SER A 173 0.81 1.86 1.52
C SER A 173 1.97 2.16 2.47
N GLY A 174 3.20 2.33 1.97
CA GLY A 174 4.37 2.64 2.77
C GLY A 174 4.78 1.52 3.74
N LEU A 175 4.51 0.26 3.39
CA LEU A 175 4.86 -0.88 4.22
C LEU A 175 6.34 -1.23 4.09
N ASP A 176 6.93 -1.71 5.17
CA ASP A 176 8.31 -2.23 5.21
C ASP A 176 8.37 -3.70 4.77
N PHE A 177 7.27 -4.44 4.93
CA PHE A 177 7.15 -5.82 4.48
C PHE A 177 5.70 -6.19 4.14
N ALA A 178 5.51 -7.17 3.25
CA ALA A 178 4.20 -7.69 2.94
C ALA A 178 4.25 -9.17 2.53
N GLY A 179 3.23 -9.95 2.95
CA GLY A 179 3.06 -11.34 2.61
C GLY A 179 1.96 -11.53 1.57
N TYR A 180 2.32 -11.99 0.36
CA TYR A 180 1.34 -12.43 -0.62
C TYR A 180 0.90 -13.85 -0.27
N GLN A 181 -0.28 -13.97 0.37
CA GLN A 181 -0.76 -15.23 0.95
C GLN A 181 -1.99 -15.76 0.21
N ARG A 182 -1.77 -16.25 -1.03
CA ARG A 182 -2.85 -16.86 -1.79
C ARG A 182 -3.19 -18.24 -1.23
N ASN A 183 -4.48 -18.59 -1.23
CA ASN A 183 -4.95 -19.91 -0.84
C ASN A 183 -4.30 -21.03 -1.70
N ASP A 184 -3.80 -22.08 -1.09
CA ASP A 184 -3.18 -23.23 -1.75
C ASP A 184 -4.10 -23.88 -2.77
N SER A 185 -5.40 -23.99 -2.48
CA SER A 185 -6.40 -24.54 -3.40
C SER A 185 -6.57 -23.75 -4.70
N ALA A 186 -6.20 -22.45 -4.70
CA ALA A 186 -6.24 -21.56 -5.85
C ALA A 186 -4.84 -21.34 -6.48
N HIS A 187 -3.81 -21.99 -5.98
CA HIS A 187 -2.41 -21.79 -6.34
C HIS A 187 -1.90 -22.93 -7.20
N SER A 188 -1.72 -22.70 -8.51
CA SER A 188 -1.02 -23.66 -9.36
C SER A 188 0.48 -23.59 -9.11
N THR A 189 1.21 -24.64 -9.50
CA THR A 189 2.68 -24.67 -9.45
C THR A 189 3.29 -23.48 -10.19
N ASP A 190 2.80 -23.19 -11.41
CA ASP A 190 3.28 -22.07 -12.22
C ASP A 190 3.04 -20.71 -11.52
N ALA A 191 1.87 -20.54 -10.87
CA ALA A 191 1.57 -19.33 -10.11
C ALA A 191 2.50 -19.14 -8.91
N TYR A 192 2.88 -20.23 -8.25
CA TYR A 192 3.83 -20.19 -7.15
C TYR A 192 5.25 -19.87 -7.61
N GLU A 193 5.67 -20.40 -8.75
CA GLU A 193 6.96 -20.04 -9.36
C GLU A 193 7.02 -18.54 -9.71
N ILE A 194 5.95 -17.99 -10.28
CA ILE A 194 5.84 -16.55 -10.58
C ILE A 194 5.91 -15.74 -9.27
N GLN A 195 5.20 -16.16 -8.23
CA GLN A 195 5.25 -15.51 -6.92
C GLN A 195 6.69 -15.45 -6.39
N GLN A 196 7.42 -16.55 -6.40
CA GLN A 196 8.81 -16.59 -5.94
C GLN A 196 9.75 -15.69 -6.75
N ILE A 197 9.49 -15.56 -8.06
CA ILE A 197 10.26 -14.64 -8.92
C ILE A 197 10.00 -13.19 -8.51
N GLU A 198 8.73 -12.80 -8.32
CA GLU A 198 8.38 -11.45 -7.91
C GLU A 198 8.86 -11.15 -6.48
N GLU A 199 8.74 -12.08 -5.53
CA GLU A 199 9.29 -11.93 -4.18
C GLU A 199 10.79 -11.62 -4.20
N LYS A 200 11.57 -12.34 -5.01
CA LYS A 200 13.01 -12.10 -5.17
C LYS A 200 13.32 -10.75 -5.81
N LYS A 201 12.50 -10.32 -6.76
CA LYS A 201 12.66 -9.02 -7.44
C LYS A 201 12.44 -7.84 -6.49
N TYR A 202 11.44 -7.96 -5.59
CA TYR A 202 11.12 -6.90 -4.62
C TYR A 202 11.92 -7.00 -3.32
N TYR A 203 12.69 -8.05 -3.10
CA TYR A 203 13.48 -8.23 -1.89
C TYR A 203 14.64 -7.24 -1.81
N ALA A 204 14.47 -6.20 -1.01
CA ALA A 204 15.44 -5.14 -0.77
C ALA A 204 15.56 -4.87 0.75
N PRO A 205 16.42 -5.61 1.48
CA PRO A 205 16.59 -5.45 2.91
C PRO A 205 16.90 -4.00 3.30
N GLY A 206 16.17 -3.48 4.29
CA GLY A 206 16.24 -2.08 4.70
C GLY A 206 15.31 -1.14 3.94
N THR A 207 14.67 -1.62 2.88
CA THR A 207 13.68 -0.87 2.09
C THR A 207 12.33 -1.57 2.09
N PHE A 208 12.29 -2.81 1.57
CA PHE A 208 11.07 -3.62 1.53
C PHE A 208 11.38 -5.12 1.54
N VAL A 209 10.60 -5.90 2.28
CA VAL A 209 10.79 -7.35 2.39
C VAL A 209 9.50 -8.09 2.10
N PRO A 210 9.34 -8.73 0.93
CA PRO A 210 8.32 -9.73 0.71
C PRO A 210 8.50 -10.91 1.67
N LEU A 211 7.41 -11.36 2.30
CA LEU A 211 7.39 -12.57 3.13
C LEU A 211 6.94 -13.76 2.28
N PRO A 212 7.82 -14.69 1.92
CA PRO A 212 7.44 -15.82 1.11
C PRO A 212 6.52 -16.78 1.88
N GLY A 213 5.46 -17.23 1.23
CA GLY A 213 4.51 -18.11 1.87
C GLY A 213 3.23 -18.32 1.07
N PHE A 214 2.26 -18.96 1.70
CA PHE A 214 0.91 -19.16 1.17
C PHE A 214 -0.09 -19.37 2.33
N GLU A 215 -1.38 -19.26 2.03
CA GLU A 215 -2.45 -19.62 2.95
C GLU A 215 -2.85 -21.09 2.72
N TRP A 216 -2.55 -21.96 3.67
CA TRP A 216 -3.09 -23.32 3.67
C TRP A 216 -4.58 -23.28 4.05
N SER A 217 -5.44 -23.77 3.16
CA SER A 217 -6.89 -23.68 3.27
C SER A 217 -7.50 -25.02 3.66
N GLY A 218 -7.22 -25.47 4.89
CA GLY A 218 -7.84 -26.67 5.47
C GLY A 218 -9.33 -26.45 5.79
N ASP A 219 -10.06 -27.57 5.97
CA ASP A 219 -11.42 -27.51 6.49
C ASP A 219 -11.43 -27.19 8.00
N LEU A 220 -12.61 -26.91 8.55
CA LEU A 220 -12.77 -26.63 10.00
C LEU A 220 -12.33 -27.81 10.88
N ALA A 221 -12.46 -29.07 10.41
CA ALA A 221 -12.02 -30.26 11.15
C ALA A 221 -10.49 -30.36 11.19
N ALA A 222 -9.81 -29.82 10.17
CA ALA A 222 -8.35 -29.72 10.11
C ALA A 222 -7.78 -28.45 10.78
N GLY A 223 -8.60 -27.65 11.45
CA GLY A 223 -8.16 -26.45 12.17
C GLY A 223 -8.38 -25.14 11.42
N GLY A 224 -8.96 -25.17 10.20
CA GLY A 224 -9.23 -23.99 9.39
C GLY A 224 -8.05 -23.57 8.53
N HIS A 225 -7.98 -22.25 8.21
CA HIS A 225 -6.93 -21.68 7.37
C HIS A 225 -5.72 -21.26 8.19
N HIS A 226 -4.54 -21.44 7.67
CA HIS A 226 -3.27 -21.08 8.32
C HIS A 226 -2.30 -20.43 7.32
N ASN A 227 -1.62 -19.39 7.74
CA ASN A 227 -0.53 -18.84 6.96
C ASN A 227 0.73 -19.67 7.17
N VAL A 228 1.39 -20.01 6.09
CA VAL A 228 2.66 -20.74 6.09
C VAL A 228 3.72 -19.79 5.52
N TYR A 229 4.79 -19.56 6.26
CA TYR A 229 5.94 -18.75 5.85
C TYR A 229 7.20 -19.60 5.77
N PHE A 230 8.13 -19.23 4.87
CA PHE A 230 9.38 -19.96 4.61
C PHE A 230 10.62 -19.17 5.03
#